data_2ad28747f83318b5184b8500f8beae7c
#
_entry.id   2ad28747f83318b5184b8500f8beae7c
#
_cell.length_a   1.000
_cell.length_b   1.000
_cell.length_c   1.000
_cell.angle_alpha   90.00
_cell.angle_beta   90.00
_cell.angle_gamma   90.00
#
_symmetry.space_group_name_H-M   'P 1'
#
loop_
_entity.id
_entity.type
_entity.pdbx_description
1 polymer ?
#
loop_
_entity_poly.entity_id
_entity_poly.type
_entity_poly.pdbx_seq_one_letter_code
_entity_poly.pdbx_strand_id
1 'polypeptide(L)'
;MAAAHTAAVNGGTDILVLDMSQHTAIFDYFVIATGTSRRQLHAISEDVDRVLENELNDKRMNIDGYDDSKWIVLDYGTVVIHLFDEDTRKFYSLESLYADAKQVDLTDILKDIK
;
A
#
# COMPACT_ATOMS: atom_id res chain seq x y z
N MET A 1 -6.66 -2.35 -8.94
CA MET A 1 -5.29 -2.45 -8.38
C MET A 1 -5.27 -3.57 -7.34
N ALA A 2 -4.54 -4.62 -7.65
CA ALA A 2 -4.54 -5.84 -6.82
C ALA A 2 -4.04 -5.60 -5.39
N ALA A 3 -3.01 -4.77 -5.22
CA ALA A 3 -2.47 -4.48 -3.88
C ALA A 3 -3.49 -3.78 -2.99
N ALA A 4 -4.22 -2.80 -3.51
CA ALA A 4 -5.25 -2.08 -2.75
C ALA A 4 -6.40 -3.03 -2.37
N HIS A 5 -6.82 -3.87 -3.29
CA HIS A 5 -7.86 -4.86 -3.05
C HIS A 5 -7.43 -5.85 -1.95
N THR A 6 -6.20 -6.36 -2.04
CA THR A 6 -5.67 -7.30 -1.06
C THR A 6 -5.58 -6.67 0.33
N ALA A 7 -5.14 -5.40 0.42
CA ALA A 7 -5.10 -4.69 1.69
C ALA A 7 -6.50 -4.59 2.31
N ALA A 8 -7.50 -4.25 1.51
CA ALA A 8 -8.88 -4.13 1.99
C ALA A 8 -9.46 -5.48 2.43
N VAL A 9 -9.19 -6.55 1.69
CA VAL A 9 -9.64 -7.90 2.04
C VAL A 9 -9.09 -8.32 3.41
N ASN A 10 -7.89 -7.89 3.74
CA ASN A 10 -7.25 -8.18 5.03
C ASN A 10 -7.61 -7.17 6.12
N GLY A 11 -8.62 -6.35 5.90
CA GLY A 11 -9.12 -5.41 6.91
C GLY A 11 -8.37 -4.09 6.99
N GLY A 12 -7.48 -3.81 6.04
CA GLY A 12 -6.81 -2.52 5.96
C GLY A 12 -7.82 -1.39 5.77
N THR A 13 -7.54 -0.24 6.36
CA THR A 13 -8.42 0.93 6.31
C THR A 13 -7.71 2.11 5.67
N ASP A 14 -8.50 3.14 5.33
CA ASP A 14 -8.00 4.39 4.74
C ASP A 14 -7.07 4.12 3.55
N ILE A 15 -7.50 3.23 2.68
CA ILE A 15 -6.70 2.81 1.53
C ILE A 15 -6.71 3.91 0.48
N LEU A 16 -5.51 4.28 0.03
CA LEU A 16 -5.30 5.34 -0.92
C LEU A 16 -4.32 4.86 -1.99
N VAL A 17 -4.64 5.12 -3.24
CA VAL A 17 -3.71 4.87 -4.36
C VAL A 17 -3.42 6.21 -5.03
N LEU A 18 -2.15 6.58 -5.08
CA LEU A 18 -1.68 7.81 -5.69
C LEU A 18 -0.99 7.51 -7.00
N ASP A 19 -1.39 8.19 -8.07
CA ASP A 19 -0.68 8.16 -9.33
C ASP A 19 0.52 9.10 -9.22
N MET A 20 1.72 8.51 -9.22
CA MET A 20 2.98 9.22 -9.01
C MET A 20 3.65 9.61 -10.32
N SER A 21 3.07 9.29 -11.47
CA SER A 21 3.71 9.46 -12.77
C SER A 21 4.06 10.93 -13.08
N GLN A 22 3.33 11.88 -12.50
CA GLN A 22 3.60 13.31 -12.69
C GLN A 22 4.63 13.88 -11.70
N HIS A 23 5.02 13.10 -10.69
CA HIS A 23 5.95 13.54 -9.64
C HIS A 23 7.33 12.93 -9.77
N THR A 24 7.42 11.74 -10.36
CA THR A 24 8.68 11.02 -10.49
C THR A 24 8.63 10.07 -11.69
N ALA A 25 9.79 9.86 -12.32
CA ALA A 25 9.93 8.88 -13.40
C ALA A 25 10.21 7.46 -12.84
N ILE A 26 10.44 7.34 -11.53
CA ILE A 26 10.85 6.07 -10.91
C ILE A 26 9.63 5.22 -10.53
N PHE A 27 8.58 5.85 -9.99
CA PHE A 27 7.40 5.14 -9.51
C PHE A 27 6.15 5.56 -10.27
N ASP A 28 5.27 4.59 -10.57
CA ASP A 28 3.97 4.87 -11.17
C ASP A 28 2.90 5.07 -10.10
N TYR A 29 2.91 4.25 -9.04
CA TYR A 29 1.88 4.30 -8.01
C TYR A 29 2.44 4.11 -6.61
N PHE A 30 1.87 4.84 -5.65
CA PHE A 30 1.97 4.54 -4.23
C PHE A 30 0.61 4.00 -3.76
N VAL A 31 0.65 2.89 -3.03
CA VAL A 31 -0.52 2.36 -2.34
C VAL A 31 -0.28 2.58 -0.84
N ILE A 32 -1.21 3.26 -0.17
CA ILE A 32 -1.10 3.56 1.25
C ILE A 32 -2.29 2.92 1.95
N ALA A 33 -2.03 2.20 3.01
CA ALA A 33 -3.09 1.57 3.81
C ALA A 33 -2.71 1.60 5.28
N THR A 34 -3.72 1.54 6.15
CA THR A 34 -3.56 1.54 7.60
C THR A 34 -3.98 0.20 8.17
N GLY A 35 -3.23 -0.32 9.11
CA GLY A 35 -3.59 -1.49 9.90
C GLY A 35 -3.71 -1.13 11.37
N THR A 36 -4.51 -1.92 12.10
CA THR A 36 -4.80 -1.67 13.51
C THR A 36 -3.89 -2.45 14.46
N SER A 37 -3.13 -3.41 13.95
CA SER A 37 -2.26 -4.23 14.76
C SER A 37 -1.06 -4.68 13.94
N ARG A 38 0.02 -5.06 14.65
CA ARG A 38 1.21 -5.65 14.03
C ARG A 38 0.84 -6.88 13.21
N ARG A 39 -0.01 -7.74 13.77
CA ARG A 39 -0.46 -8.97 13.11
C ARG A 39 -1.18 -8.67 11.79
N GLN A 40 -2.04 -7.66 11.79
CA GLN A 40 -2.77 -7.25 10.59
C GLN A 40 -1.82 -6.68 9.53
N LEU A 41 -0.87 -5.82 9.94
CA LEU A 41 0.12 -5.26 9.02
C LEU A 41 0.98 -6.36 8.39
N HIS A 42 1.38 -7.35 9.17
CA HIS A 42 2.12 -8.51 8.64
C HIS A 42 1.26 -9.32 7.68
N ALA A 43 0.01 -9.57 8.03
CA ALA A 43 -0.92 -10.32 7.17
C ALA A 43 -1.12 -9.61 5.82
N ILE A 44 -1.30 -8.29 5.86
CA ILE A 44 -1.44 -7.50 4.62
C ILE A 44 -0.18 -7.61 3.78
N SER A 45 0.99 -7.40 4.39
CA SER A 45 2.26 -7.42 3.65
C SER A 45 2.52 -8.79 3.01
N GLU A 46 2.29 -9.86 3.73
CA GLU A 46 2.50 -11.22 3.24
C GLU A 46 1.52 -11.57 2.12
N ASP A 47 0.26 -11.18 2.26
CA ASP A 47 -0.77 -11.50 1.28
C ASP A 47 -0.60 -10.66 0.01
N VAL A 48 -0.23 -9.39 0.14
CA VAL A 48 0.10 -8.54 -1.01
C VAL A 48 1.28 -9.15 -1.78
N ASP A 49 2.33 -9.56 -1.07
CA ASP A 49 3.50 -10.15 -1.71
C ASP A 49 3.13 -11.44 -2.45
N ARG A 50 2.32 -12.28 -1.84
CA ARG A 50 1.85 -13.52 -2.45
C ARG A 50 1.04 -13.24 -3.72
N VAL A 51 0.11 -12.29 -3.66
CA VAL A 51 -0.76 -11.95 -4.80
C VAL A 51 0.06 -11.38 -5.95
N LEU A 52 0.94 -10.42 -5.67
CA LEU A 52 1.73 -9.79 -6.73
C LEU A 52 2.74 -10.73 -7.34
N GLU A 53 3.38 -11.59 -6.53
CA GLU A 53 4.34 -12.55 -7.06
C GLU A 53 3.67 -13.70 -7.80
N ASN A 54 2.66 -14.34 -7.18
CA ASN A 54 2.07 -15.57 -7.73
C ASN A 54 1.06 -15.30 -8.83
N GLU A 55 0.27 -14.23 -8.73
CA GLU A 55 -0.80 -13.96 -9.69
C GLU A 55 -0.36 -13.02 -10.81
N LEU A 56 0.52 -12.07 -10.51
CA LEU A 56 0.96 -11.06 -11.47
C LEU A 56 2.43 -11.23 -11.88
N ASN A 57 3.11 -12.22 -11.32
CA ASN A 57 4.53 -12.48 -11.57
C ASN A 57 5.41 -11.26 -11.29
N ASP A 58 5.06 -10.49 -10.27
CA ASP A 58 5.74 -9.25 -9.91
C ASP A 58 6.47 -9.47 -8.58
N LYS A 59 7.78 -9.68 -8.68
CA LYS A 59 8.59 -9.98 -7.49
C LYS A 59 8.99 -8.71 -6.77
N ARG A 60 8.85 -8.75 -5.44
CA ARG A 60 9.27 -7.66 -4.58
C ARG A 60 10.78 -7.45 -4.68
N MET A 61 11.18 -6.19 -4.87
CA MET A 61 12.59 -5.80 -4.93
C MET A 61 13.17 -5.55 -3.55
N ASN A 62 12.37 -5.05 -2.60
CA ASN A 62 12.82 -4.74 -1.26
C ASN A 62 11.67 -4.65 -0.28
N ILE A 63 11.96 -4.85 1.00
CA ILE A 63 11.04 -4.62 2.12
C ILE A 63 11.77 -3.94 3.25
N ASP A 64 11.15 -2.90 3.82
CA ASP A 64 11.67 -2.19 4.99
C ASP A 64 10.60 -2.11 6.07
N GLY A 65 11.03 -2.07 7.33
CA GLY A 65 10.16 -1.83 8.47
C GLY A 65 9.31 -3.01 8.91
N TYR A 66 9.52 -4.19 8.35
CA TYR A 66 8.69 -5.35 8.65
C TYR A 66 8.68 -5.71 10.14
N ASP A 67 9.86 -5.75 10.75
CA ASP A 67 9.98 -6.15 12.16
C ASP A 67 9.39 -5.10 13.11
N ASP A 68 9.56 -3.83 12.79
CA ASP A 68 9.06 -2.73 13.60
C ASP A 68 7.53 -2.57 13.47
N SER A 69 7.01 -2.84 12.28
CA SER A 69 5.57 -2.87 11.98
C SER A 69 4.83 -1.55 12.23
N LYS A 70 5.53 -0.43 12.18
CA LYS A 70 4.90 0.90 12.25
C LYS A 70 4.73 1.49 10.87
N TRP A 71 5.68 1.22 10.01
CA TRP A 71 5.67 1.65 8.61
C TRP A 71 6.42 0.60 7.80
N ILE A 72 5.68 -0.25 7.12
CA ILE A 72 6.23 -1.29 6.25
C ILE A 72 6.20 -0.79 4.81
N VAL A 73 7.33 -0.83 4.14
CA VAL A 73 7.45 -0.43 2.73
C VAL A 73 7.77 -1.65 1.90
N LEU A 74 6.91 -1.95 0.94
CA LEU A 74 7.11 -3.03 -0.03
C LEU A 74 7.38 -2.41 -1.40
N ASP A 75 8.58 -2.58 -1.91
CA ASP A 75 9.03 -1.98 -3.17
C ASP A 75 8.98 -3.02 -4.29
N TYR A 76 8.15 -2.75 -5.29
CA TYR A 76 8.01 -3.60 -6.49
C TYR A 76 8.54 -2.89 -7.75
N GLY A 77 9.31 -1.82 -7.58
CA GLY A 77 9.85 -1.07 -8.70
C GLY A 77 8.94 0.07 -9.11
N THR A 78 7.91 -0.22 -9.89
CA THR A 78 6.96 0.82 -10.34
C THR A 78 5.87 1.11 -9.32
N VAL A 79 5.59 0.16 -8.44
CA VAL A 79 4.58 0.30 -7.38
C VAL A 79 5.26 0.13 -6.03
N VAL A 80 5.03 1.08 -5.13
CA VAL A 80 5.51 1.02 -3.75
C VAL A 80 4.31 1.02 -2.82
N ILE A 81 4.27 0.06 -1.90
CA ILE A 81 3.17 -0.12 -0.99
C ILE A 81 3.63 0.31 0.40
N HIS A 82 2.89 1.25 0.98
CA HIS A 82 3.16 1.80 2.31
C HIS A 82 2.06 1.35 3.27
N LEU A 83 2.43 0.57 4.26
CA LEU A 83 1.51 0.07 5.29
C LEU A 83 1.90 0.72 6.61
N PHE A 84 0.96 1.45 7.22
CA PHE A 84 1.20 2.20 8.46
C PHE A 84 0.33 1.69 9.58
N ASP A 85 0.82 1.79 10.83
CA ASP A 85 -0.11 1.88 11.94
C ASP A 85 -0.73 3.28 11.94
N GLU A 86 -1.81 3.45 12.70
CA GLU A 86 -2.61 4.68 12.64
C GLU A 86 -1.82 5.91 13.07
N ASP A 87 -1.08 5.81 14.18
CA ASP A 87 -0.32 6.94 14.72
C ASP A 87 0.83 7.34 13.79
N THR A 88 1.54 6.36 13.25
CA THR A 88 2.65 6.62 12.35
C THR A 88 2.19 7.28 11.05
N ARG A 89 1.04 6.84 10.53
CA ARG A 89 0.46 7.46 9.32
C ARG A 89 0.14 8.93 9.55
N LYS A 90 -0.45 9.26 10.68
CA LYS A 90 -0.74 10.65 11.04
C LYS A 90 0.52 11.48 11.21
N PHE A 91 1.52 10.91 11.85
CA PHE A 91 2.78 11.61 12.13
C PHE A 91 3.51 11.99 10.83
N TYR A 92 3.69 11.03 9.93
CA TYR A 92 4.40 11.30 8.68
C TYR A 92 3.53 11.94 7.63
N SER A 93 2.25 11.61 7.61
CA SER A 93 1.28 12.19 6.67
C SER A 93 1.80 12.19 5.22
N LEU A 94 2.22 11.00 4.76
CA LEU A 94 2.84 10.84 3.44
C LEU A 94 1.94 11.36 2.32
N GLU A 95 0.63 11.15 2.44
CA GLU A 95 -0.34 11.63 1.47
C GLU A 95 -0.37 13.16 1.37
N SER A 96 -0.01 13.88 2.44
CA SER A 96 0.08 15.34 2.41
C SER A 96 1.30 15.84 1.63
N LEU A 97 2.40 15.07 1.66
CA LEU A 97 3.58 15.38 0.87
C LEU A 97 3.29 15.32 -0.63
N TYR A 98 2.34 14.48 -1.02
CA TYR A 98 1.96 14.25 -2.41
C TYR A 98 0.51 14.66 -2.65
N ALA A 99 0.07 15.75 -2.00
CA ALA A 99 -1.32 16.22 -2.10
C ALA A 99 -1.73 16.54 -3.54
N ASP A 100 -0.78 16.92 -4.39
CA ASP A 100 -1.03 17.20 -5.81
C ASP A 100 -1.12 15.94 -6.67
N ALA A 101 -0.74 14.78 -6.14
CA ALA A 101 -0.82 13.54 -6.90
C ALA A 101 -2.29 13.15 -7.10
N LYS A 102 -2.59 12.64 -8.29
CA LYS A 102 -3.93 12.18 -8.61
C LYS A 102 -4.26 10.94 -7.79
N GLN A 103 -5.41 10.96 -7.11
CA GLN A 103 -5.91 9.78 -6.42
C GLN A 103 -6.67 8.89 -7.42
N VAL A 104 -6.36 7.61 -7.40
CA VAL A 104 -7.06 6.63 -8.22
C VAL A 104 -8.39 6.32 -7.55
N ASP A 105 -9.48 6.33 -8.32
CA ASP A 105 -10.80 5.98 -7.80
C ASP A 105 -10.85 4.48 -7.50
N LEU A 106 -11.11 4.12 -6.24
CA LEU A 106 -11.14 2.74 -5.77
C LEU A 106 -12.55 2.16 -5.72
N THR A 107 -13.57 2.89 -6.15
CA THR A 107 -14.97 2.46 -6.04
C THR A 107 -15.19 1.08 -6.67
N ASP A 108 -14.74 0.88 -7.90
CA ASP A 108 -14.89 -0.40 -8.60
C ASP A 108 -13.97 -1.49 -8.04
N ILE A 109 -12.77 -1.10 -7.62
CA ILE A 109 -11.76 -2.03 -7.09
C ILE A 109 -12.22 -2.64 -5.77
N LEU A 110 -12.89 -1.86 -4.93
CA LEU A 110 -13.28 -2.27 -3.57
C LEU A 110 -14.76 -2.60 -3.43
N LYS A 111 -15.52 -2.61 -4.51
CA LYS A 111 -16.99 -2.76 -4.47
C LYS A 111 -17.48 -4.09 -3.89
N ASP A 112 -16.67 -5.13 -3.98
CA ASP A 112 -17.01 -6.47 -3.46
C ASP A 112 -16.60 -6.68 -2.00
N ILE A 113 -16.04 -5.67 -1.38
CA ILE A 113 -15.58 -5.73 0.02
C ILE A 113 -16.59 -5.04 0.92
N LYS A 114 -16.98 -5.73 1.97
CA LYS A 114 -17.97 -5.24 2.94
C LYS A 114 -17.32 -4.63 4.17
#